data_b1c71a13ab19ca3fcce4bdb59731e7fe
#
_entry.id   b1c71a13ab19ca3fcce4bdb59731e7fe
#
_cell.length_a   1.000
_cell.length_b   1.000
_cell.length_c   1.000
_cell.angle_alpha   90.00
_cell.angle_beta   90.00
_cell.angle_gamma   90.00
#
_symmetry.space_group_name_H-M   'P 1'
#
loop_
_entity.id
_entity.type
_entity.pdbx_description
1 polymer ?
#
loop_
_entity_poly.entity_id
_entity_poly.type
_entity_poly.pdbx_seq_one_letter_code
_entity_poly.pdbx_strand_id
1 'polypeptide(L)'
;AIFALSGLMFFFSQYLQFGRGFSPLQAGLAELPSTIASVVVVVLIGFLLGRLGRGRAIASGMGLAAAGLGLIVFAEAASSYVWLALCLAMIGFGIGLATTLTGDAIVSAAPPTKAGSVSAITETAQELGVVLGIAVLGSFLTGVYRSGVAGALPVGLDPHVAARVQDSLGSALSVLEPDSPLVVAARTAFVHAMQATTAIAAVLT
;
A
#
# COMPACT_ATOMS: atom_id res chain seq x y z
N ALA A 1 -1.50 3.04 -11.25
CA ALA A 1 -1.33 1.75 -10.55
C ALA A 1 -0.07 1.77 -9.66
N ILE A 2 1.19 1.77 -10.21
CA ILE A 2 2.44 1.71 -9.41
C ILE A 2 2.47 2.79 -8.33
N PHE A 3 2.16 4.04 -8.66
CA PHE A 3 2.04 5.17 -7.73
C PHE A 3 1.18 4.83 -6.50
N ALA A 4 -0.04 4.35 -6.72
CA ALA A 4 -0.99 4.07 -5.65
C ALA A 4 -0.55 2.88 -4.78
N LEU A 5 0.00 1.86 -5.40
CA LEU A 5 0.35 0.59 -4.79
C LEU A 5 1.63 0.68 -3.95
N SER A 6 2.66 1.33 -4.47
CA SER A 6 3.94 1.47 -3.75
C SER A 6 3.78 2.33 -2.51
N GLY A 7 3.04 3.44 -2.63
CA GLY A 7 2.72 4.27 -1.46
C GLY A 7 1.95 3.48 -0.41
N LEU A 8 0.92 2.71 -0.83
CA LEU A 8 0.13 1.93 0.11
C LEU A 8 0.96 0.82 0.78
N MET A 9 1.74 0.03 0.01
CA MET A 9 2.55 -1.07 0.58
C MET A 9 3.53 -0.58 1.61
N PHE A 10 4.16 0.58 1.38
CA PHE A 10 5.06 1.19 2.35
C PHE A 10 4.36 1.52 3.68
N PHE A 11 3.17 2.13 3.63
CA PHE A 11 2.41 2.46 4.84
C PHE A 11 1.70 1.26 5.45
N PHE A 12 1.40 0.24 4.65
CA PHE A 12 0.79 -0.99 5.13
C PHE A 12 1.73 -1.77 6.06
N SER A 13 3.02 -1.83 5.75
CA SER A 13 4.02 -2.40 6.66
C SER A 13 4.07 -1.66 7.99
N GLN A 14 3.97 -0.33 7.99
CA GLN A 14 3.85 0.47 9.21
C GLN A 14 2.55 0.20 9.97
N TYR A 15 1.43 0.03 9.25
CA TYR A 15 0.15 -0.33 9.88
C TYR A 15 0.23 -1.68 10.59
N LEU A 16 0.85 -2.69 10.00
CA LEU A 16 1.03 -3.98 10.65
C LEU A 16 1.89 -3.88 11.92
N GLN A 17 2.96 -3.10 11.88
CA GLN A 17 3.88 -2.96 13.01
C GLN A 17 3.31 -2.07 14.12
N PHE A 18 2.88 -0.86 13.81
CA PHE A 18 2.46 0.12 14.82
C PHE A 18 0.96 0.06 15.14
N GLY A 19 0.12 -0.27 14.14
CA GLY A 19 -1.32 -0.40 14.32
C GLY A 19 -1.70 -1.74 14.96
N ARG A 20 -1.18 -2.86 14.42
CA ARG A 20 -1.49 -4.22 14.90
C ARG A 20 -0.46 -4.79 15.88
N GLY A 21 0.66 -4.12 16.11
CA GLY A 21 1.70 -4.56 17.04
C GLY A 21 2.52 -5.75 16.57
N PHE A 22 2.57 -6.01 15.25
CA PHE A 22 3.38 -7.09 14.69
C PHE A 22 4.86 -6.74 14.78
N SER A 23 5.69 -7.75 15.05
CA SER A 23 7.14 -7.59 14.89
C SER A 23 7.49 -7.37 13.40
N PRO A 24 8.65 -6.78 13.06
CA PRO A 24 9.07 -6.60 11.67
C PRO A 24 9.06 -7.89 10.87
N LEU A 25 9.45 -9.01 11.48
CA LEU A 25 9.39 -10.33 10.84
C LEU A 25 7.94 -10.78 10.59
N GLN A 26 7.05 -10.59 11.55
CA GLN A 26 5.63 -10.93 11.39
C GLN A 26 4.96 -10.07 10.33
N ALA A 27 5.29 -8.78 10.26
CA ALA A 27 4.79 -7.88 9.23
C ALA A 27 5.24 -8.34 7.83
N GLY A 28 6.53 -8.68 7.65
CA GLY A 28 7.04 -9.22 6.38
C GLY A 28 6.39 -10.56 6.00
N LEU A 29 6.19 -11.47 6.96
CA LEU A 29 5.48 -12.73 6.71
C LEU A 29 4.00 -12.51 6.38
N ALA A 30 3.38 -11.48 6.95
CA ALA A 30 2.00 -11.12 6.67
C ALA A 30 1.79 -10.57 5.24
N GLU A 31 2.84 -10.10 4.58
CA GLU A 31 2.81 -9.65 3.18
C GLU A 31 3.07 -10.78 2.16
N LEU A 32 3.48 -11.98 2.61
CA LEU A 32 3.74 -13.12 1.72
C LEU A 32 2.58 -13.49 0.79
N PRO A 33 1.30 -13.44 1.18
CA PRO A 33 0.20 -13.75 0.26
C PRO A 33 0.22 -12.89 -1.01
N SER A 34 0.59 -11.62 -0.90
CA SER A 34 0.74 -10.72 -2.05
C SER A 34 1.90 -11.16 -2.95
N THR A 35 3.05 -11.44 -2.36
CA THR A 35 4.26 -11.88 -3.10
C THR A 35 4.03 -13.23 -3.79
N ILE A 36 3.46 -14.20 -3.09
CA ILE A 36 3.15 -15.52 -3.67
C ILE A 36 2.17 -15.39 -4.83
N ALA A 37 1.11 -14.58 -4.65
CA ALA A 37 0.11 -14.36 -5.70
C ALA A 37 0.72 -13.71 -6.95
N SER A 38 1.64 -12.76 -6.80
CA SER A 38 2.34 -12.14 -7.94
C SER A 38 3.25 -13.13 -8.68
N VAL A 39 3.90 -14.06 -7.97
CA VAL A 39 4.70 -15.13 -8.59
C VAL A 39 3.81 -16.13 -9.32
N VAL A 40 2.66 -16.48 -8.77
CA VAL A 40 1.69 -17.40 -9.42
C VAL A 40 1.21 -16.84 -10.77
N VAL A 41 1.08 -15.52 -10.89
CA VAL A 41 0.74 -14.87 -12.17
C VAL A 41 1.71 -15.24 -13.28
N VAL A 42 3.02 -15.28 -12.98
CA VAL A 42 4.04 -15.60 -14.01
C VAL A 42 3.80 -16.98 -14.63
N VAL A 43 3.34 -17.93 -13.80
CA VAL A 43 3.00 -19.30 -14.26
C VAL A 43 1.70 -19.30 -15.07
N LEU A 44 0.73 -18.46 -14.68
CA LEU A 44 -0.59 -18.44 -15.30
C LEU A 44 -0.71 -17.49 -16.51
N ILE A 45 0.29 -16.64 -16.75
CA ILE A 45 0.23 -15.55 -17.70
C ILE A 45 -0.09 -16.03 -19.14
N GLY A 46 0.52 -17.14 -19.55
CA GLY A 46 0.27 -17.74 -20.88
C GLY A 46 -1.20 -18.17 -21.06
N PHE A 47 -1.77 -18.79 -20.04
CA PHE A 47 -3.17 -19.21 -20.03
C PHE A 47 -4.12 -18.00 -20.03
N LEU A 48 -3.83 -16.99 -19.24
CA LEU A 48 -4.64 -15.77 -19.16
C LEU A 48 -4.60 -14.97 -20.48
N LEU A 49 -3.43 -14.85 -21.09
CA LEU A 49 -3.28 -14.22 -22.41
C LEU A 49 -4.06 -14.95 -23.49
N GLY A 50 -4.01 -16.29 -23.50
CA GLY A 50 -4.74 -17.11 -24.47
C GLY A 50 -6.26 -16.99 -24.36
N ARG A 51 -6.77 -16.77 -23.15
CA ARG A 51 -8.21 -16.66 -22.87
C ARG A 51 -8.76 -15.25 -23.00
N LEU A 52 -8.08 -14.27 -22.44
CA LEU A 52 -8.58 -12.90 -22.29
C LEU A 52 -8.05 -11.93 -23.35
N GLY A 53 -6.89 -12.23 -23.90
CA GLY A 53 -6.11 -11.28 -24.70
C GLY A 53 -5.43 -10.22 -23.81
N ARG A 54 -4.39 -9.54 -24.35
CA ARG A 54 -3.51 -8.64 -23.59
C ARG A 54 -4.26 -7.49 -22.90
N GLY A 55 -5.11 -6.77 -23.62
CA GLY A 55 -5.80 -5.59 -23.07
C GLY A 55 -6.76 -5.94 -21.92
N ARG A 56 -7.56 -7.00 -22.10
CA ARG A 56 -8.50 -7.46 -21.07
C ARG A 56 -7.79 -8.05 -19.85
N ALA A 57 -6.67 -8.73 -20.07
CA ALA A 57 -5.86 -9.26 -18.98
C ALA A 57 -5.27 -8.13 -18.12
N ILE A 58 -4.73 -7.06 -18.72
CA ILE A 58 -4.26 -5.88 -17.99
C ILE A 58 -5.42 -5.23 -17.22
N ALA A 59 -6.55 -4.99 -17.89
CA ALA A 59 -7.72 -4.38 -17.25
C ALA A 59 -8.26 -5.21 -16.08
N SER A 60 -8.31 -6.56 -16.24
CA SER A 60 -8.74 -7.45 -15.15
C SER A 60 -7.76 -7.47 -13.99
N GLY A 61 -6.45 -7.38 -14.26
CA GLY A 61 -5.42 -7.26 -13.24
C GLY A 61 -5.57 -5.97 -12.42
N MET A 62 -5.73 -4.84 -13.10
CA MET A 62 -5.96 -3.55 -12.44
C MET A 62 -7.27 -3.53 -11.66
N GLY A 63 -8.35 -4.06 -12.25
CA GLY A 63 -9.64 -4.17 -11.55
C GLY A 63 -9.59 -5.06 -10.31
N LEU A 64 -8.84 -6.17 -10.37
CA LEU A 64 -8.64 -7.05 -9.22
C LEU A 64 -7.81 -6.39 -8.12
N ALA A 65 -6.75 -5.65 -8.50
CA ALA A 65 -5.95 -4.87 -7.56
C ALA A 65 -6.79 -3.77 -6.89
N ALA A 66 -7.56 -3.02 -7.66
CA ALA A 66 -8.46 -1.99 -7.13
C ALA A 66 -9.54 -2.58 -6.20
N ALA A 67 -10.12 -3.72 -6.56
CA ALA A 67 -11.08 -4.43 -5.72
C ALA A 67 -10.44 -4.91 -4.42
N GLY A 68 -9.23 -5.48 -4.48
CA GLY A 68 -8.47 -5.88 -3.30
C GLY A 68 -8.17 -4.69 -2.36
N LEU A 69 -7.78 -3.55 -2.93
CA LEU A 69 -7.58 -2.30 -2.19
C LEU A 69 -8.86 -1.78 -1.54
N GLY A 70 -9.98 -1.80 -2.26
CA GLY A 70 -11.28 -1.40 -1.70
C GLY A 70 -11.73 -2.32 -0.55
N LEU A 71 -11.50 -3.63 -0.68
CA LEU A 71 -11.84 -4.61 0.35
C LEU A 71 -10.91 -4.54 1.58
N ILE A 72 -9.65 -4.12 1.42
CA ILE A 72 -8.71 -4.02 2.53
C ILE A 72 -9.17 -2.99 3.56
N VAL A 73 -9.87 -1.92 3.14
CA VAL A 73 -10.44 -0.91 4.03
C VAL A 73 -11.38 -1.56 5.06
N PHE A 74 -12.15 -2.56 4.63
CA PHE A 74 -13.02 -3.33 5.52
C PHE A 74 -12.25 -4.40 6.30
N ALA A 75 -11.22 -4.98 5.70
CA ALA A 75 -10.37 -5.98 6.34
C ALA A 75 -9.48 -5.41 7.45
N GLU A 76 -9.08 -4.14 7.34
CA GLU A 76 -8.34 -3.41 8.38
C GLU A 76 -9.15 -3.27 9.68
N ALA A 77 -10.48 -3.15 9.56
CA ALA A 77 -11.39 -3.12 10.71
C ALA A 77 -11.68 -4.51 11.27
N ALA A 78 -11.43 -5.59 10.51
CA ALA A 78 -11.66 -6.96 10.95
C ALA A 78 -10.49 -7.49 11.78
N SER A 79 -10.80 -8.26 12.82
CA SER A 79 -9.77 -8.90 13.68
C SER A 79 -9.09 -10.12 13.01
N SER A 80 -9.66 -10.65 11.93
CA SER A 80 -9.17 -11.86 11.27
C SER A 80 -8.13 -11.54 10.21
N TYR A 81 -6.94 -12.13 10.35
CA TYR A 81 -5.85 -12.05 9.36
C TYR A 81 -6.23 -12.69 8.01
N VAL A 82 -7.13 -13.68 7.99
CA VAL A 82 -7.50 -14.40 6.75
C VAL A 82 -8.10 -13.46 5.70
N TRP A 83 -8.95 -12.53 6.11
CA TRP A 83 -9.50 -11.51 5.21
C TRP A 83 -8.42 -10.60 4.63
N LEU A 84 -7.48 -10.21 5.47
CA LEU A 84 -6.35 -9.38 5.08
C LEU A 84 -5.45 -10.12 4.07
N ALA A 85 -5.12 -11.37 4.34
CA ALA A 85 -4.33 -12.21 3.45
C ALA A 85 -5.00 -12.41 2.08
N LEU A 86 -6.33 -12.58 2.05
CA LEU A 86 -7.07 -12.70 0.80
C LEU A 86 -7.03 -11.40 -0.02
N CYS A 87 -7.24 -10.26 0.62
CA CYS A 87 -7.13 -8.95 -0.03
C CYS A 87 -5.71 -8.72 -0.58
N LEU A 88 -4.68 -9.04 0.21
CA LEU A 88 -3.28 -8.94 -0.21
C LEU A 88 -2.97 -9.85 -1.41
N ALA A 89 -3.49 -11.09 -1.41
CA ALA A 89 -3.33 -11.99 -2.54
C ALA A 89 -4.02 -11.45 -3.81
N MET A 90 -5.22 -10.87 -3.70
CA MET A 90 -5.91 -10.21 -4.82
C MET A 90 -5.10 -9.04 -5.37
N ILE A 91 -4.56 -8.20 -4.50
CA ILE A 91 -3.71 -7.08 -4.87
C ILE A 91 -2.46 -7.58 -5.59
N GLY A 92 -1.71 -8.51 -4.98
CA GLY A 92 -0.48 -9.05 -5.56
C GLY A 92 -0.70 -9.72 -6.91
N PHE A 93 -1.76 -10.51 -7.05
CA PHE A 93 -2.14 -11.12 -8.33
C PHE A 93 -2.46 -10.08 -9.40
N GLY A 94 -3.29 -9.10 -9.04
CA GLY A 94 -3.70 -8.03 -9.96
C GLY A 94 -2.53 -7.18 -10.44
N ILE A 95 -1.66 -6.77 -9.51
CA ILE A 95 -0.45 -6.01 -9.82
C ILE A 95 0.51 -6.81 -10.69
N GLY A 96 0.82 -8.05 -10.28
CA GLY A 96 1.72 -8.92 -11.02
C GLY A 96 1.28 -9.08 -12.48
N LEU A 97 -0.03 -9.28 -12.70
CA LEU A 97 -0.61 -9.39 -14.04
C LEU A 97 -0.49 -8.08 -14.83
N ALA A 98 -0.90 -6.96 -14.23
CA ALA A 98 -0.90 -5.67 -14.90
C ALA A 98 0.52 -5.19 -15.24
N THR A 99 1.47 -5.27 -14.29
CA THR A 99 2.84 -4.78 -14.50
C THR A 99 3.60 -5.63 -15.51
N THR A 100 3.52 -6.97 -15.41
CA THR A 100 4.20 -7.87 -16.34
C THR A 100 3.71 -7.67 -17.77
N LEU A 101 2.39 -7.62 -17.98
CA LEU A 101 1.83 -7.45 -19.32
C LEU A 101 2.02 -6.05 -19.89
N THR A 102 2.01 -5.03 -19.05
CA THR A 102 2.27 -3.65 -19.48
C THR A 102 3.74 -3.48 -19.87
N GLY A 103 4.67 -4.00 -19.09
CA GLY A 103 6.10 -3.99 -19.41
C GLY A 103 6.39 -4.69 -20.74
N ASP A 104 5.87 -5.90 -20.92
CA ASP A 104 5.97 -6.65 -22.19
C ASP A 104 5.34 -5.89 -23.36
N ALA A 105 4.18 -5.26 -23.17
CA ALA A 105 3.52 -4.48 -24.21
C ALA A 105 4.35 -3.28 -24.66
N ILE A 106 4.97 -2.56 -23.71
CA ILE A 106 5.79 -1.38 -23.99
C ILE A 106 7.05 -1.80 -24.77
N VAL A 107 7.76 -2.82 -24.30
CA VAL A 107 9.01 -3.27 -24.94
C VAL A 107 8.72 -3.87 -26.33
N SER A 108 7.64 -4.64 -26.46
CA SER A 108 7.23 -5.24 -27.76
C SER A 108 6.79 -4.21 -28.80
N ALA A 109 6.35 -3.03 -28.40
CA ALA A 109 5.98 -1.94 -29.32
C ALA A 109 7.19 -1.17 -29.85
N ALA A 110 8.38 -1.36 -29.29
CA ALA A 110 9.60 -0.68 -29.69
C ALA A 110 10.36 -1.45 -30.79
N PRO A 111 11.06 -0.75 -31.70
CA PRO A 111 12.00 -1.40 -32.59
C PRO A 111 13.08 -2.13 -31.78
N PRO A 112 13.56 -3.33 -32.23
CA PRO A 112 14.56 -4.11 -31.50
C PRO A 112 15.82 -3.33 -31.12
N THR A 113 16.23 -2.40 -31.99
CA THR A 113 17.40 -1.53 -31.78
C THR A 113 17.20 -0.51 -30.66
N LYS A 114 15.98 -0.25 -30.22
CA LYS A 114 15.64 0.72 -29.17
C LYS A 114 15.06 0.05 -27.91
N ALA A 115 14.96 -1.27 -27.87
CA ALA A 115 14.37 -1.99 -26.74
C ALA A 115 15.04 -1.63 -25.38
N GLY A 116 16.37 -1.52 -25.36
CA GLY A 116 17.09 -1.13 -24.15
C GLY A 116 16.75 0.28 -23.66
N SER A 117 16.66 1.26 -24.57
CA SER A 117 16.27 2.64 -24.20
C SER A 117 14.82 2.71 -23.66
N VAL A 118 13.93 1.94 -24.29
CA VAL A 118 12.52 1.89 -23.86
C VAL A 118 12.39 1.23 -22.49
N SER A 119 13.13 0.15 -22.22
CA SER A 119 13.16 -0.47 -20.90
C SER A 119 13.67 0.51 -19.82
N ALA A 120 14.75 1.24 -20.09
CA ALA A 120 15.30 2.23 -19.16
C ALA A 120 14.30 3.35 -18.86
N ILE A 121 13.59 3.86 -19.87
CA ILE A 121 12.56 4.90 -19.70
C ILE A 121 11.39 4.33 -18.86
N THR A 122 10.97 3.11 -19.13
CA THR A 122 9.88 2.45 -18.39
C THR A 122 10.26 2.28 -16.93
N GLU A 123 11.47 1.82 -16.65
CA GLU A 123 11.99 1.66 -15.29
C GLU A 123 12.04 3.00 -14.54
N THR A 124 12.61 4.03 -15.20
CA THR A 124 12.64 5.38 -14.63
C THR A 124 11.23 5.91 -14.32
N ALA A 125 10.28 5.70 -15.22
CA ALA A 125 8.90 6.12 -15.00
C ALA A 125 8.23 5.34 -13.85
N GLN A 126 8.55 4.06 -13.68
CA GLN A 126 8.09 3.26 -12.54
C GLN A 126 8.68 3.77 -11.22
N GLU A 127 9.96 4.02 -11.16
CA GLU A 127 10.63 4.58 -9.96
C GLU A 127 10.08 5.95 -9.58
N LEU A 128 9.85 6.83 -10.56
CA LEU A 128 9.17 8.10 -10.31
C LEU A 128 7.75 7.89 -9.76
N GLY A 129 7.03 6.90 -10.29
CA GLY A 129 5.72 6.52 -9.76
C GLY A 129 5.77 6.08 -8.29
N VAL A 130 6.77 5.28 -7.92
CA VAL A 130 7.02 4.84 -6.53
C VAL A 130 7.27 6.03 -5.61
N VAL A 131 8.24 6.88 -5.96
CA VAL A 131 8.64 8.03 -5.14
C VAL A 131 7.46 9.01 -4.96
N LEU A 132 6.77 9.35 -6.04
CA LEU A 132 5.60 10.23 -5.97
C LEU A 132 4.46 9.60 -5.19
N GLY A 133 4.26 8.28 -5.31
CA GLY A 133 3.25 7.54 -4.56
C GLY A 133 3.48 7.65 -3.05
N ILE A 134 4.69 7.36 -2.61
CA ILE A 134 5.07 7.46 -1.19
C ILE A 134 4.95 8.91 -0.71
N ALA A 135 5.43 9.90 -1.48
CA ALA A 135 5.41 11.29 -1.07
C ALA A 135 3.98 11.86 -0.94
N VAL A 136 3.12 11.63 -1.95
CA VAL A 136 1.76 12.18 -1.98
C VAL A 136 0.86 11.46 -0.98
N LEU A 137 0.82 10.12 -1.03
CA LEU A 137 -0.02 9.35 -0.12
C LEU A 137 0.46 9.47 1.33
N GLY A 138 1.79 9.58 1.55
CA GLY A 138 2.36 9.81 2.86
C GLY A 138 2.04 11.18 3.43
N SER A 139 2.08 12.22 2.59
CA SER A 139 1.67 13.57 3.02
C SER A 139 0.19 13.59 3.39
N PHE A 140 -0.66 12.90 2.61
CA PHE A 140 -2.08 12.77 2.90
C PHE A 140 -2.32 12.01 4.20
N LEU A 141 -1.70 10.85 4.37
CA LEU A 141 -1.79 10.03 5.59
C LEU A 141 -1.38 10.84 6.83
N THR A 142 -0.24 11.53 6.76
CA THR A 142 0.26 12.37 7.85
C THR A 142 -0.70 13.51 8.17
N GLY A 143 -1.28 14.14 7.15
CA GLY A 143 -2.26 15.22 7.33
C GLY A 143 -3.53 14.75 8.06
N VAL A 144 -4.09 13.60 7.64
CA VAL A 144 -5.27 13.00 8.28
C VAL A 144 -4.94 12.52 9.70
N TYR A 145 -3.78 11.89 9.90
CA TYR A 145 -3.32 11.48 11.21
C TYR A 145 -3.21 12.66 12.18
N ARG A 146 -2.52 13.73 11.78
CA ARG A 146 -2.35 14.95 12.60
C ARG A 146 -3.69 15.56 13.00
N SER A 147 -4.62 15.69 12.06
CA SER A 147 -5.95 16.22 12.35
C SER A 147 -6.73 15.31 13.30
N GLY A 148 -6.60 13.99 13.16
CA GLY A 148 -7.26 13.01 14.01
C GLY A 148 -6.74 13.02 15.45
N VAL A 149 -5.41 13.18 15.63
CA VAL A 149 -4.80 13.15 16.97
C VAL A 149 -4.88 14.50 17.70
N ALA A 150 -4.98 15.59 16.95
CA ALA A 150 -4.97 16.95 17.52
C ALA A 150 -6.07 17.17 18.57
N GLY A 151 -7.27 16.63 18.33
CA GLY A 151 -8.39 16.74 19.25
C GLY A 151 -8.28 15.89 20.53
N ALA A 152 -7.34 14.95 20.56
CA ALA A 152 -7.11 14.07 21.70
C ALA A 152 -5.96 14.53 22.61
N LEU A 153 -5.24 15.59 22.23
CA LEU A 153 -4.12 16.12 23.01
C LEU A 153 -4.63 16.77 24.31
N PRO A 154 -4.14 16.35 25.48
CA PRO A 154 -4.49 16.98 26.75
C PRO A 154 -4.02 18.44 26.82
N VAL A 155 -4.83 19.28 27.46
CA VAL A 155 -4.44 20.66 27.77
C VAL A 155 -3.28 20.65 28.76
N GLY A 156 -2.18 21.32 28.42
CA GLY A 156 -0.97 21.37 29.26
C GLY A 156 0.04 20.26 29.02
N LEU A 157 -0.13 19.44 27.97
CA LEU A 157 0.91 18.51 27.55
C LEU A 157 2.17 19.27 27.13
N ASP A 158 3.34 18.72 27.48
CA ASP A 158 4.63 19.27 27.07
C ASP A 158 4.66 19.50 25.54
N PRO A 159 5.01 20.70 25.07
CA PRO A 159 5.04 21.01 23.63
C PRO A 159 5.91 20.06 22.81
N HIS A 160 7.03 19.56 23.37
CA HIS A 160 7.89 18.60 22.70
C HIS A 160 7.22 17.23 22.55
N VAL A 161 6.52 16.78 23.59
CA VAL A 161 5.74 15.52 23.54
C VAL A 161 4.57 15.68 22.55
N ALA A 162 3.86 16.79 22.61
CA ALA A 162 2.76 17.08 21.68
C ALA A 162 3.22 17.08 20.22
N ALA A 163 4.37 17.69 19.91
CA ALA A 163 4.96 17.69 18.57
C ALA A 163 5.32 16.27 18.12
N ARG A 164 5.94 15.45 18.98
CA ARG A 164 6.29 14.06 18.69
C ARG A 164 5.06 13.20 18.44
N VAL A 165 3.99 13.40 19.19
CA VAL A 165 2.71 12.69 19.03
C VAL A 165 2.05 13.06 17.69
N GLN A 166 2.11 14.32 17.29
CA GLN A 166 1.56 14.77 16.00
C GLN A 166 2.43 14.39 14.80
N ASP A 167 3.71 14.13 14.98
CA ASP A 167 4.63 13.82 13.89
C ASP A 167 4.28 12.49 13.22
N SER A 168 4.22 11.42 14.00
CA SER A 168 3.84 10.07 13.52
C SER A 168 3.46 9.15 14.66
N LEU A 169 2.74 8.06 14.34
CA LEU A 169 2.42 7.03 15.34
C LEU A 169 3.70 6.41 15.93
N GLY A 170 4.73 6.15 15.11
CA GLY A 170 6.01 5.62 15.60
C GLY A 170 6.69 6.56 16.60
N SER A 171 6.69 7.87 16.32
CA SER A 171 7.20 8.90 17.23
C SER A 171 6.36 8.99 18.50
N ALA A 172 5.04 8.88 18.40
CA ALA A 172 4.13 8.87 19.56
C ALA A 172 4.44 7.69 20.49
N LEU A 173 4.55 6.48 19.93
CA LEU A 173 4.86 5.26 20.71
C LEU A 173 6.24 5.29 21.38
N SER A 174 7.18 6.10 20.91
CA SER A 174 8.51 6.23 21.49
C SER A 174 8.56 7.16 22.72
N VAL A 175 7.55 8.01 22.92
CA VAL A 175 7.52 9.03 23.99
C VAL A 175 6.36 8.86 24.95
N LEU A 176 5.38 8.04 24.62
CA LEU A 176 4.21 7.77 25.46
C LEU A 176 4.33 6.41 26.14
N GLU A 177 3.74 6.28 27.32
CA GLU A 177 3.58 4.99 27.97
C GLU A 177 2.60 4.09 27.21
N PRO A 178 2.87 2.78 27.09
CA PRO A 178 2.09 1.85 26.26
C PRO A 178 0.58 1.83 26.58
N ASP A 179 0.20 2.02 27.83
CA ASP A 179 -1.20 1.96 28.29
C ASP A 179 -1.87 3.34 28.38
N SER A 180 -1.22 4.39 27.89
CA SER A 180 -1.77 5.74 27.88
C SER A 180 -3.00 5.85 26.96
N PRO A 181 -4.08 6.54 27.41
CA PRO A 181 -5.23 6.84 26.57
C PRO A 181 -4.84 7.56 25.26
N LEU A 182 -3.76 8.32 25.28
CA LEU A 182 -3.25 9.02 24.11
C LEU A 182 -2.64 8.07 23.08
N VAL A 183 -2.08 6.93 23.49
CA VAL A 183 -1.63 5.86 22.59
C VAL A 183 -2.82 5.25 21.86
N VAL A 184 -3.92 5.01 22.57
CA VAL A 184 -5.16 4.47 21.94
C VAL A 184 -5.72 5.47 20.92
N ALA A 185 -5.77 6.74 21.28
CA ALA A 185 -6.21 7.81 20.35
C ALA A 185 -5.30 7.91 19.13
N ALA A 186 -3.98 7.88 19.31
CA ALA A 186 -3.00 7.91 18.20
C ALA A 186 -3.14 6.70 17.27
N ARG A 187 -3.31 5.49 17.81
CA ARG A 187 -3.56 4.28 17.01
C ARG A 187 -4.87 4.38 16.22
N THR A 188 -5.94 4.86 16.84
CA THR A 188 -7.24 5.05 16.18
C THR A 188 -7.12 6.07 15.04
N ALA A 189 -6.49 7.22 15.30
CA ALA A 189 -6.25 8.25 14.28
C ALA A 189 -5.41 7.70 13.11
N PHE A 190 -4.42 6.85 13.38
CA PHE A 190 -3.60 6.22 12.36
C PHE A 190 -4.37 5.22 11.50
N VAL A 191 -5.21 4.37 12.12
CA VAL A 191 -6.07 3.43 11.38
C VAL A 191 -7.04 4.18 10.47
N HIS A 192 -7.67 5.25 10.95
CA HIS A 192 -8.53 6.09 10.12
C HIS A 192 -7.77 6.76 8.98
N ALA A 193 -6.56 7.26 9.23
CA ALA A 193 -5.71 7.84 8.19
C ALA A 193 -5.32 6.79 7.14
N MET A 194 -5.00 5.57 7.56
CA MET A 194 -4.72 4.43 6.68
C MET A 194 -5.93 4.10 5.78
N GLN A 195 -7.12 3.94 6.37
CA GLN A 195 -8.35 3.65 5.63
C GLN A 195 -8.65 4.72 4.57
N ALA A 196 -8.53 6.01 4.93
CA ALA A 196 -8.73 7.11 4.00
C ALA A 196 -7.69 7.07 2.85
N THR A 197 -6.43 6.81 3.17
CA THR A 197 -5.34 6.72 2.18
C THR A 197 -5.54 5.52 1.25
N THR A 198 -5.93 4.36 1.80
CA THR A 198 -6.23 3.15 1.03
C THR A 198 -7.42 3.36 0.09
N ALA A 199 -8.46 4.05 0.54
CA ALA A 199 -9.61 4.38 -0.30
C ALA A 199 -9.21 5.26 -1.50
N ILE A 200 -8.36 6.27 -1.29
CA ILE A 200 -7.82 7.10 -2.37
C ILE A 200 -6.96 6.26 -3.31
N ALA A 201 -6.08 5.41 -2.79
CA ALA A 201 -5.25 4.53 -3.59
C ALA A 201 -6.09 3.59 -4.47
N ALA A 202 -7.20 3.06 -3.96
CA ALA A 202 -8.12 2.21 -4.72
C ALA A 202 -8.78 2.95 -5.91
N VAL A 203 -9.11 4.23 -5.73
CA VAL A 203 -9.69 5.06 -6.81
C VAL A 203 -8.65 5.42 -7.87
N LEU A 204 -7.37 5.57 -7.48
CA LEU A 204 -6.28 5.94 -8.37
C LEU A 204 -5.66 4.75 -9.13
N THR A 205 -6.03 3.51 -8.77
CA THR A 205 -5.53 2.28 -9.41
C THR A 205 -6.34 1.92 -10.64
#